data_10b1441f73338bb7fa9fbc137288bf34
#
_entry.id   10b1441f73338bb7fa9fbc137288bf34
#
_cell.length_a   1.000
_cell.length_b   1.000
_cell.length_c   1.000
_cell.angle_alpha   90.00
_cell.angle_beta   90.00
_cell.angle_gamma   90.00
#
_symmetry.space_group_name_H-M   'P 1'
#
loop_
_entity.id
_entity.type
_entity.pdbx_description
1 polymer ?
#
loop_
_entity_poly.entity_id
_entity_poly.type
_entity_poly.pdbx_seq_one_letter_code
_entity_poly.pdbx_strand_id
1 'polypeptide(L)'
;MIVRCIKTNEKREELKLHKKYIVYGLHFEDVEVSYLLDPLGDGYPFFYDSKYFEIIDNFIPTSWVLSKREHIIIYSYNELASDFGKYYYSLSDKDPWFLENFIQRKMEIDKEVVQNRLKNGIELRLKAINDLQALGKISNLKLNFENELVKINININNKTRYEYLKNSGQSWCYMKLDDGKFEAMTSIDRLNFVLKRAIDFIS
;
A
#
# COMPACT_ATOMS: atom_id res chain seq x y z
N MET A 1 -2.51 -5.40 5.19
CA MET A 1 -3.90 -5.54 4.70
C MET A 1 -4.57 -4.18 4.72
N ILE A 2 -5.48 -3.89 3.77
CA ILE A 2 -6.27 -2.65 3.76
C ILE A 2 -7.75 -3.01 3.65
N VAL A 3 -8.55 -2.34 4.48
CA VAL A 3 -10.01 -2.46 4.46
C VAL A 3 -10.66 -1.10 4.18
N ARG A 4 -11.86 -1.10 3.62
CA ARG A 4 -12.68 0.10 3.41
C ARG A 4 -13.92 0.01 4.29
N CYS A 5 -14.23 1.07 5.03
CA CYS A 5 -15.44 1.14 5.81
C CYS A 5 -16.67 1.21 4.88
N ILE A 6 -17.57 0.25 5.00
CA ILE A 6 -18.83 0.17 4.22
C ILE A 6 -20.06 0.43 5.07
N LYS A 7 -19.91 0.45 6.39
CA LYS A 7 -20.98 0.70 7.34
C LYS A 7 -20.44 1.36 8.60
N THR A 8 -21.14 2.34 9.11
CA THR A 8 -20.87 2.99 10.40
C THR A 8 -22.06 2.83 11.32
N ASN A 9 -21.87 3.10 12.61
CA ASN A 9 -22.95 3.28 13.57
C ASN A 9 -22.64 4.48 14.47
N GLU A 10 -23.66 5.00 15.15
CA GLU A 10 -23.56 6.18 16.02
C GLU A 10 -22.56 6.03 17.20
N LYS A 11 -22.22 4.78 17.56
CA LYS A 11 -21.27 4.50 18.65
C LYS A 11 -19.80 4.46 18.18
N ARG A 12 -19.56 4.65 16.88
CA ARG A 12 -18.23 4.52 16.24
C ARG A 12 -17.98 5.71 15.31
N GLU A 13 -18.10 6.92 15.85
CA GLU A 13 -17.95 8.20 15.11
C GLU A 13 -16.56 8.36 14.50
N GLU A 14 -15.54 7.68 15.04
CA GLU A 14 -14.17 7.66 14.54
C GLU A 14 -14.06 6.95 13.17
N LEU A 15 -15.00 6.04 12.85
CA LEU A 15 -15.04 5.38 11.54
C LEU A 15 -15.76 6.27 10.52
N LYS A 16 -15.10 6.54 9.41
CA LYS A 16 -15.67 7.33 8.30
C LYS A 16 -16.05 6.41 7.14
N LEU A 17 -17.30 6.50 6.71
CA LEU A 17 -17.80 5.75 5.55
C LEU A 17 -16.91 5.96 4.32
N HIS A 18 -16.63 4.89 3.60
CA HIS A 18 -15.75 4.84 2.42
C HIS A 18 -14.27 5.16 2.66
N LYS A 19 -13.87 5.54 3.88
CA LYS A 19 -12.45 5.71 4.23
C LYS A 19 -11.75 4.35 4.27
N LYS A 20 -10.51 4.32 3.80
CA LYS A 20 -9.62 3.15 3.84
C LYS A 20 -8.78 3.19 5.10
N TYR A 21 -8.58 2.01 5.70
CA TYR A 21 -7.79 1.83 6.91
C TYR A 21 -6.80 0.70 6.72
N ILE A 22 -5.59 0.86 7.25
CA ILE A 22 -4.62 -0.23 7.37
C ILE A 22 -4.99 -1.05 8.59
N VAL A 23 -4.93 -2.36 8.45
CA VAL A 23 -5.18 -3.32 9.52
C VAL A 23 -3.84 -3.67 10.17
N TYR A 24 -3.78 -3.57 11.49
CA TYR A 24 -2.58 -3.84 12.30
C TYR A 24 -2.65 -5.18 13.02
N GLY A 25 -3.80 -5.83 13.02
CA GLY A 25 -4.00 -7.15 13.57
C GLY A 25 -5.39 -7.70 13.27
N LEU A 26 -5.50 -9.02 13.27
CA LEU A 26 -6.73 -9.78 13.13
C LEU A 26 -6.97 -10.54 14.44
N HIS A 27 -8.18 -10.45 14.95
CA HIS A 27 -8.67 -11.22 16.07
C HIS A 27 -9.83 -12.08 15.60
N PHE A 28 -9.72 -13.37 15.83
CA PHE A 28 -10.76 -14.34 15.55
C PHE A 28 -11.20 -14.95 16.89
N GLU A 29 -12.46 -14.89 17.18
CA GLU A 29 -13.07 -15.52 18.34
C GLU A 29 -14.32 -16.26 17.88
N ASP A 30 -14.31 -17.58 17.97
CA ASP A 30 -15.31 -18.47 17.38
C ASP A 30 -15.56 -18.16 15.90
N VAL A 31 -16.71 -17.53 15.58
CA VAL A 31 -17.09 -17.14 14.21
C VAL A 31 -16.91 -15.64 13.94
N GLU A 32 -16.54 -14.88 14.96
CA GLU A 32 -16.38 -13.43 14.84
C GLU A 32 -14.95 -13.07 14.42
N VAL A 33 -14.85 -12.09 13.54
CA VAL A 33 -13.58 -11.53 13.09
C VAL A 33 -13.55 -10.05 13.37
N SER A 34 -12.48 -9.57 13.99
CA SER A 34 -12.28 -8.16 14.26
C SER A 34 -10.91 -7.68 13.73
N TYR A 35 -10.87 -6.44 13.29
CA TYR A 35 -9.70 -5.76 12.76
C TYR A 35 -9.17 -4.73 13.73
N LEU A 36 -7.88 -4.81 14.08
CA LEU A 36 -7.20 -3.75 14.84
C LEU A 36 -6.91 -2.58 13.91
N LEU A 37 -7.51 -1.44 14.18
CA LEU A 37 -7.37 -0.21 13.39
C LEU A 37 -7.00 0.96 14.30
N ASP A 38 -6.34 1.96 13.70
CA ASP A 38 -6.12 3.28 14.29
C ASP A 38 -6.81 4.35 13.42
N PRO A 39 -8.13 4.54 13.58
CA PRO A 39 -8.93 5.35 12.66
C PRO A 39 -8.64 6.85 12.76
N LEU A 40 -8.19 7.33 13.91
CA LEU A 40 -7.83 8.74 14.14
C LEU A 40 -6.37 9.01 13.77
N GLY A 41 -5.50 7.99 13.78
CA GLY A 41 -4.08 8.13 13.51
C GLY A 41 -3.29 8.66 14.72
N ASP A 42 -3.89 8.63 15.90
CA ASP A 42 -3.35 9.18 17.14
C ASP A 42 -2.57 8.14 17.98
N GLY A 43 -2.47 6.92 17.47
CA GLY A 43 -1.75 5.83 18.13
C GLY A 43 -2.61 5.04 19.12
N TYR A 44 -3.92 5.26 19.18
CA TYR A 44 -4.85 4.51 20.00
C TYR A 44 -5.69 3.54 19.16
N PRO A 45 -5.23 2.31 18.94
CA PRO A 45 -5.95 1.35 18.12
C PRO A 45 -7.05 0.66 18.90
N PHE A 46 -8.12 0.28 18.18
CA PHE A 46 -9.21 -0.54 18.70
C PHE A 46 -9.54 -1.67 17.74
N PHE A 47 -10.14 -2.74 18.28
CA PHE A 47 -10.73 -3.79 17.47
C PHE A 47 -12.14 -3.41 17.02
N TYR A 48 -12.38 -3.57 15.72
CA TYR A 48 -13.66 -3.30 15.07
C TYR A 48 -14.13 -4.55 14.33
N ASP A 49 -15.38 -4.91 14.51
CA ASP A 49 -16.01 -6.04 13.85
C ASP A 49 -15.87 -5.93 12.32
N SER A 50 -15.44 -7.01 11.70
CA SER A 50 -15.17 -7.09 10.26
C SER A 50 -16.38 -6.79 9.39
N LYS A 51 -17.61 -6.96 9.90
CA LYS A 51 -18.87 -6.66 9.16
C LYS A 51 -19.02 -5.17 8.77
N TYR A 52 -18.22 -4.28 9.35
CA TYR A 52 -18.21 -2.85 8.98
C TYR A 52 -17.32 -2.55 7.78
N PHE A 53 -16.61 -3.55 7.24
CA PHE A 53 -15.57 -3.34 6.25
C PHE A 53 -15.65 -4.31 5.09
N GLU A 54 -15.10 -3.90 3.96
CA GLU A 54 -14.71 -4.77 2.86
C GLU A 54 -13.19 -4.77 2.70
N ILE A 55 -12.63 -5.89 2.31
CA ILE A 55 -11.19 -6.04 2.07
C ILE A 55 -10.87 -5.45 0.70
N ILE A 56 -9.97 -4.45 0.67
CA ILE A 56 -9.48 -3.82 -0.56
C ILE A 56 -8.13 -4.37 -0.98
N ASP A 57 -7.31 -4.78 0.00
CA ASP A 57 -6.00 -5.36 -0.23
C ASP A 57 -5.76 -6.41 0.86
N ASN A 58 -5.57 -7.65 0.46
CA ASN A 58 -5.40 -8.79 1.36
C ASN A 58 -3.94 -9.07 1.73
N PHE A 59 -3.01 -8.17 1.38
CA PHE A 59 -1.61 -8.32 1.76
C PHE A 59 -1.46 -8.43 3.28
N ILE A 60 -0.80 -9.48 3.72
CA ILE A 60 -0.45 -9.71 5.13
C ILE A 60 1.02 -9.29 5.32
N PRO A 61 1.34 -8.39 6.26
CA PRO A 61 2.71 -8.03 6.57
C PRO A 61 3.56 -9.25 6.95
N THR A 62 4.82 -9.26 6.52
CA THR A 62 5.74 -10.38 6.80
C THR A 62 6.14 -10.47 8.26
N SER A 63 6.02 -9.35 8.98
CA SER A 63 6.27 -9.25 10.42
C SER A 63 5.17 -9.86 11.29
N TRP A 64 4.03 -10.23 10.70
CA TRP A 64 2.94 -10.81 11.46
C TRP A 64 3.18 -12.27 11.80
N VAL A 65 2.80 -12.64 13.03
CA VAL A 65 2.82 -14.02 13.54
C VAL A 65 1.42 -14.44 13.97
N LEU A 66 1.15 -15.73 13.83
CA LEU A 66 -0.10 -16.34 14.26
C LEU A 66 0.07 -16.91 15.66
N SER A 67 -0.82 -16.54 16.57
CA SER A 67 -0.95 -17.15 17.90
C SER A 67 -2.34 -17.74 18.05
N LYS A 68 -2.42 -18.95 18.60
CA LYS A 68 -3.68 -19.64 18.86
C LYS A 68 -3.76 -20.02 20.32
N ARG A 69 -4.85 -19.63 21.00
CA ARG A 69 -5.14 -19.99 22.39
C ARG A 69 -6.62 -20.38 22.49
N GLU A 70 -6.87 -21.64 22.81
CA GLU A 70 -8.24 -22.17 22.89
C GLU A 70 -9.06 -21.81 21.64
N HIS A 71 -10.07 -20.95 21.78
CA HIS A 71 -10.97 -20.48 20.73
C HIS A 71 -10.59 -19.11 20.16
N ILE A 72 -9.49 -18.50 20.65
CA ILE A 72 -8.98 -17.21 20.18
C ILE A 72 -7.79 -17.42 19.26
N ILE A 73 -7.81 -16.77 18.10
CA ILE A 73 -6.67 -16.71 17.18
C ILE A 73 -6.35 -15.23 16.95
N ILE A 74 -5.08 -14.88 17.14
CA ILE A 74 -4.54 -13.55 16.85
C ILE A 74 -3.52 -13.68 15.73
N TYR A 75 -3.65 -12.84 14.72
CA TYR A 75 -2.68 -12.73 13.65
C TYR A 75 -2.23 -11.27 13.54
N SER A 76 -1.04 -10.96 14.06
CA SER A 76 -0.54 -9.60 14.21
C SER A 76 0.97 -9.60 14.48
N TYR A 77 1.55 -8.44 14.76
CA TYR A 77 2.94 -8.33 15.23
C TYR A 77 3.15 -9.10 16.53
N ASN A 78 4.39 -9.52 16.76
CA ASN A 78 4.73 -10.51 17.78
C ASN A 78 4.25 -10.17 19.18
N GLU A 79 4.40 -8.93 19.63
CA GLU A 79 4.07 -8.52 21.00
C GLU A 79 2.57 -8.66 21.29
N LEU A 80 1.73 -8.25 20.34
CA LEU A 80 0.28 -8.40 20.47
C LEU A 80 -0.15 -9.86 20.36
N ALA A 81 0.43 -10.61 19.43
CA ALA A 81 0.07 -12.01 19.22
C ALA A 81 0.50 -12.92 20.38
N SER A 82 1.69 -12.67 20.97
CA SER A 82 2.25 -13.51 22.03
C SER A 82 1.54 -13.38 23.37
N ASP A 83 1.05 -12.20 23.71
CA ASP A 83 0.31 -11.97 24.98
C ASP A 83 -0.84 -10.98 24.76
N PHE A 84 -1.79 -11.40 23.93
CA PHE A 84 -2.93 -10.58 23.52
C PHE A 84 -3.65 -9.90 24.67
N GLY A 85 -4.03 -10.64 25.69
CA GLY A 85 -4.80 -10.11 26.82
C GLY A 85 -4.07 -8.96 27.50
N LYS A 86 -2.86 -9.22 28.01
CA LYS A 86 -2.05 -8.21 28.70
C LYS A 86 -1.74 -7.03 27.79
N TYR A 87 -1.26 -7.31 26.57
CA TYR A 87 -0.85 -6.27 25.65
C TYR A 87 -2.05 -5.36 25.28
N TYR A 88 -3.18 -5.94 24.91
CA TYR A 88 -4.36 -5.18 24.49
C TYR A 88 -4.96 -4.36 25.64
N TYR A 89 -5.06 -4.92 26.85
CA TYR A 89 -5.55 -4.16 28.01
C TYR A 89 -4.62 -3.00 28.36
N SER A 90 -3.29 -3.23 28.40
CA SER A 90 -2.35 -2.16 28.68
C SER A 90 -2.37 -1.07 27.61
N LEU A 91 -2.58 -1.43 26.34
CA LEU A 91 -2.74 -0.47 25.25
C LEU A 91 -4.03 0.35 25.42
N SER A 92 -5.14 -0.29 25.82
CA SER A 92 -6.42 0.38 26.11
C SER A 92 -6.33 1.30 27.33
N ASP A 93 -5.53 0.96 28.33
CA ASP A 93 -5.26 1.76 29.52
C ASP A 93 -4.26 2.89 29.27
N LYS A 94 -3.79 3.03 28.01
CA LYS A 94 -2.85 4.08 27.56
C LYS A 94 -1.49 4.00 28.25
N ASP A 95 -1.02 2.80 28.58
CA ASP A 95 0.33 2.61 29.10
C ASP A 95 1.36 3.12 28.08
N PRO A 96 2.25 4.07 28.45
CA PRO A 96 3.17 4.71 27.51
C PRO A 96 4.06 3.74 26.75
N TRP A 97 4.56 2.70 27.41
CA TRP A 97 5.44 1.71 26.76
C TRP A 97 4.71 0.94 25.65
N PHE A 98 3.46 0.52 25.91
CA PHE A 98 2.67 -0.21 24.94
C PHE A 98 2.22 0.67 23.77
N LEU A 99 1.92 1.96 24.03
CA LEU A 99 1.62 2.92 22.98
C LEU A 99 2.82 3.19 22.09
N GLU A 100 4.00 3.43 22.64
CA GLU A 100 5.24 3.61 21.89
C GLU A 100 5.56 2.38 21.03
N ASN A 101 5.42 1.19 21.59
CA ASN A 101 5.61 -0.06 20.86
C ASN A 101 4.61 -0.18 19.71
N PHE A 102 3.32 0.09 19.94
CA PHE A 102 2.32 0.07 18.88
C PHE A 102 2.67 1.06 17.77
N ILE A 103 3.04 2.30 18.10
CA ILE A 103 3.42 3.33 17.11
C ILE A 103 4.59 2.85 16.26
N GLN A 104 5.60 2.24 16.86
CA GLN A 104 6.75 1.68 16.13
C GLN A 104 6.30 0.57 15.17
N ARG A 105 5.51 -0.40 15.64
CA ARG A 105 4.98 -1.49 14.80
C ARG A 105 4.06 -1.00 13.69
N LYS A 106 3.25 0.01 13.98
CA LYS A 106 2.42 0.69 12.99
C LYS A 106 3.28 1.25 11.85
N MET A 107 4.36 1.97 12.16
CA MET A 107 5.27 2.53 11.14
C MET A 107 5.89 1.43 10.25
N GLU A 108 6.30 0.31 10.84
CA GLU A 108 6.85 -0.84 10.11
C GLU A 108 5.80 -1.46 9.18
N ILE A 109 4.60 -1.70 9.68
CA ILE A 109 3.48 -2.27 8.90
C ILE A 109 3.05 -1.32 7.79
N ASP A 110 2.90 -0.03 8.08
CA ASP A 110 2.55 0.99 7.08
C ASP A 110 3.55 1.00 5.93
N LYS A 111 4.85 0.92 6.24
CA LYS A 111 5.92 0.83 5.24
C LYS A 111 5.80 -0.43 4.37
N GLU A 112 5.60 -1.60 4.98
CA GLU A 112 5.42 -2.87 4.23
C GLU A 112 4.19 -2.80 3.30
N VAL A 113 3.05 -2.31 3.81
CA VAL A 113 1.81 -2.17 3.03
C VAL A 113 2.00 -1.23 1.84
N VAL A 114 2.63 -0.07 2.06
CA VAL A 114 2.92 0.90 0.98
C VAL A 114 3.86 0.29 -0.07
N GLN A 115 4.94 -0.37 0.36
CA GLN A 115 5.89 -1.02 -0.55
C GLN A 115 5.23 -2.12 -1.38
N ASN A 116 4.40 -2.98 -0.76
CA ASN A 116 3.66 -4.02 -1.49
C ASN A 116 2.74 -3.42 -2.55
N ARG A 117 2.00 -2.35 -2.22
CA ARG A 117 1.12 -1.68 -3.18
C ARG A 117 1.88 -1.05 -4.34
N LEU A 118 3.04 -0.45 -4.07
CA LEU A 118 3.90 0.09 -5.12
C LEU A 118 4.37 -1.02 -6.06
N LYS A 119 4.85 -2.14 -5.49
CA LYS A 119 5.29 -3.31 -6.27
C LYS A 119 4.17 -3.85 -7.16
N ASN A 120 3.00 -4.12 -6.60
CA ASN A 120 1.84 -4.62 -7.35
C ASN A 120 1.41 -3.63 -8.44
N GLY A 121 1.41 -2.33 -8.15
CA GLY A 121 1.11 -1.30 -9.14
C GLY A 121 2.11 -1.26 -10.29
N ILE A 122 3.40 -1.43 -10.01
CA ILE A 122 4.45 -1.51 -11.03
C ILE A 122 4.25 -2.76 -11.90
N GLU A 123 4.04 -3.92 -11.30
CA GLU A 123 3.83 -5.18 -12.02
C GLU A 123 2.63 -5.12 -12.97
N LEU A 124 1.49 -4.58 -12.50
CA LEU A 124 0.30 -4.39 -13.33
C LEU A 124 0.57 -3.47 -14.53
N ARG A 125 1.33 -2.39 -14.34
CA ARG A 125 1.66 -1.45 -15.42
C ARG A 125 2.67 -2.00 -16.40
N LEU A 126 3.67 -2.74 -15.92
CA LEU A 126 4.60 -3.46 -16.79
C LEU A 126 3.87 -4.49 -17.66
N LYS A 127 2.90 -5.20 -17.08
CA LYS A 127 2.05 -6.12 -17.83
C LYS A 127 1.28 -5.38 -18.92
N ALA A 128 0.61 -4.26 -18.58
CA ALA A 128 -0.12 -3.45 -19.57
C ALA A 128 0.79 -2.94 -20.70
N ILE A 129 2.01 -2.52 -20.40
CA ILE A 129 3.00 -2.10 -21.42
C ILE A 129 3.41 -3.28 -22.29
N ASN A 130 3.64 -4.46 -21.74
CA ASN A 130 3.94 -5.67 -22.49
C ASN A 130 2.78 -6.06 -23.42
N ASP A 131 1.54 -5.94 -22.96
CA ASP A 131 0.35 -6.17 -23.79
C ASP A 131 0.29 -5.18 -24.96
N LEU A 132 0.58 -3.90 -24.74
CA LEU A 132 0.67 -2.88 -25.79
C LEU A 132 1.82 -3.14 -26.77
N GLN A 133 2.92 -3.71 -26.30
CA GLN A 133 4.03 -4.14 -27.14
C GLN A 133 3.62 -5.32 -28.03
N ALA A 134 2.91 -6.30 -27.48
CA ALA A 134 2.36 -7.44 -28.24
C ALA A 134 1.38 -7.00 -29.34
N LEU A 135 0.65 -5.89 -29.10
CA LEU A 135 -0.24 -5.28 -30.09
C LEU A 135 0.49 -4.38 -31.11
N GLY A 136 1.82 -4.32 -31.07
CA GLY A 136 2.62 -3.49 -31.98
C GLY A 136 2.55 -1.98 -31.72
N LYS A 137 1.92 -1.53 -30.64
CA LYS A 137 1.84 -0.10 -30.28
C LYS A 137 3.13 0.42 -29.65
N ILE A 138 3.96 -0.47 -29.12
CA ILE A 138 5.27 -0.19 -28.53
C ILE A 138 6.29 -1.12 -29.18
N SER A 139 7.41 -0.59 -29.67
CA SER A 139 8.44 -1.42 -30.29
C SER A 139 9.54 -1.86 -29.32
N ASN A 140 9.77 -1.13 -28.24
CA ASN A 140 10.81 -1.44 -27.27
C ASN A 140 10.52 -0.83 -25.89
N LEU A 141 10.75 -1.60 -24.85
CA LEU A 141 10.78 -1.14 -23.46
C LEU A 141 12.12 -1.54 -22.83
N LYS A 142 12.86 -0.56 -22.31
CA LYS A 142 14.07 -0.81 -21.52
C LYS A 142 13.95 -0.11 -20.19
N LEU A 143 14.16 -0.86 -19.10
CA LEU A 143 14.28 -0.34 -17.74
C LEU A 143 15.73 -0.52 -17.29
N ASN A 144 16.41 0.58 -17.00
CA ASN A 144 17.74 0.56 -16.41
C ASN A 144 17.67 1.12 -15.00
N PHE A 145 18.26 0.42 -14.03
CA PHE A 145 18.30 0.81 -12.63
C PHE A 145 19.68 1.34 -12.29
N GLU A 146 19.77 2.61 -11.91
CA GLU A 146 21.01 3.27 -11.52
C GLU A 146 20.78 4.07 -10.23
N ASN A 147 21.48 3.71 -9.14
CA ASN A 147 21.48 4.47 -7.87
C ASN A 147 20.08 4.95 -7.42
N GLU A 148 19.16 4.02 -7.21
CA GLU A 148 17.77 4.31 -6.80
C GLU A 148 16.92 5.06 -7.85
N LEU A 149 17.47 5.31 -9.01
CA LEU A 149 16.74 5.85 -10.15
C LEU A 149 16.46 4.78 -11.19
N VAL A 150 15.35 4.94 -11.87
CA VAL A 150 14.95 4.07 -12.98
C VAL A 150 14.88 4.91 -14.26
N LYS A 151 15.69 4.53 -15.24
CA LYS A 151 15.58 5.08 -16.61
C LYS A 151 14.64 4.20 -17.41
N ILE A 152 13.57 4.83 -17.93
CA ILE A 152 12.55 4.17 -18.74
C ILE A 152 12.71 4.66 -20.19
N ASN A 153 12.89 3.72 -21.13
CA ASN A 153 12.92 4.00 -22.56
C ASN A 153 11.84 3.17 -23.25
N ILE A 154 10.90 3.82 -23.91
CA ILE A 154 9.83 3.17 -24.67
C ILE A 154 9.79 3.79 -26.09
N ASN A 155 9.80 2.97 -27.12
CA ASN A 155 9.56 3.42 -28.48
C ASN A 155 8.09 3.23 -28.82
N ILE A 156 7.42 4.34 -29.16
CA ILE A 156 6.00 4.41 -29.45
C ILE A 156 5.82 4.77 -30.93
N ASN A 157 4.97 4.03 -31.62
CA ASN A 157 4.74 4.29 -33.06
C ASN A 157 3.94 5.59 -33.25
N ASN A 158 4.58 6.60 -33.84
CA ASN A 158 3.97 7.75 -34.55
C ASN A 158 3.29 8.88 -33.78
N LYS A 159 3.68 9.25 -32.58
CA LYS A 159 3.14 10.49 -31.98
C LYS A 159 4.24 11.32 -31.31
N THR A 160 4.50 12.52 -31.86
CA THR A 160 5.37 13.52 -31.24
C THR A 160 4.59 14.33 -30.23
N ARG A 161 4.89 14.18 -28.95
CA ARG A 161 4.45 15.09 -27.87
C ARG A 161 5.57 15.25 -26.86
N TYR A 162 5.80 16.50 -26.44
CA TYR A 162 6.69 16.82 -25.33
C TYR A 162 5.85 17.06 -24.07
N GLU A 163 5.99 16.26 -23.06
CA GLU A 163 5.49 16.56 -21.71
C GLU A 163 6.69 16.61 -20.76
N TYR A 164 6.88 17.75 -20.12
CA TYR A 164 7.84 17.91 -19.05
C TYR A 164 7.14 17.75 -17.71
N LEU A 165 7.43 16.68 -16.99
CA LEU A 165 7.03 16.52 -15.61
C LEU A 165 8.19 17.03 -14.73
N LYS A 166 8.20 18.34 -14.47
CA LYS A 166 9.11 18.92 -13.50
C LYS A 166 8.55 18.71 -12.11
N ASN A 167 9.26 18.00 -11.28
CA ASN A 167 8.91 17.90 -9.88
C ASN A 167 9.73 18.90 -9.07
N SER A 168 9.05 19.70 -8.27
CA SER A 168 9.57 20.81 -7.50
C SER A 168 10.42 20.43 -6.28
N GLY A 169 11.10 19.33 -6.30
CA GLY A 169 11.94 18.93 -5.18
C GLY A 169 12.67 17.62 -5.41
N GLN A 170 13.87 17.66 -5.80
CA GLN A 170 14.95 16.69 -5.64
C GLN A 170 14.93 15.36 -6.40
N SER A 171 13.89 14.87 -7.00
CA SER A 171 13.97 13.71 -7.89
C SER A 171 13.41 14.03 -9.25
N TRP A 172 14.21 13.79 -10.24
CA TRP A 172 13.90 14.09 -11.63
C TRP A 172 12.88 13.09 -12.16
N CYS A 173 11.73 13.58 -12.58
CA CYS A 173 10.93 12.89 -13.56
C CYS A 173 11.05 13.67 -14.87
N TYR A 174 11.82 13.16 -15.77
CA TYR A 174 12.02 13.75 -17.08
C TYR A 174 11.36 12.86 -18.13
N MET A 175 10.43 13.43 -18.87
CA MET A 175 9.73 12.73 -19.93
C MET A 175 9.89 13.50 -21.22
N LYS A 176 10.60 12.93 -22.17
CA LYS A 176 10.72 13.44 -23.52
C LYS A 176 10.09 12.46 -24.47
N LEU A 177 9.13 12.92 -25.24
CA LEU A 177 8.53 12.19 -26.36
C LEU A 177 8.99 12.86 -27.63
N ASP A 178 9.92 12.23 -28.33
CA ASP A 178 10.43 12.70 -29.60
C ASP A 178 10.50 11.53 -30.58
N ASP A 179 10.04 11.72 -31.79
CA ASP A 179 10.07 10.72 -32.87
C ASP A 179 9.53 9.33 -32.45
N GLY A 180 8.49 9.32 -31.63
CA GLY A 180 7.90 8.09 -31.08
C GLY A 180 8.71 7.43 -29.93
N LYS A 181 9.66 8.15 -29.34
CA LYS A 181 10.43 7.68 -28.21
C LYS A 181 9.95 8.35 -26.92
N PHE A 182 9.77 7.53 -25.90
CA PHE A 182 9.52 7.98 -24.55
C PHE A 182 10.73 7.65 -23.68
N GLU A 183 11.29 8.66 -23.05
CA GLU A 183 12.37 8.50 -22.07
C GLU A 183 11.99 9.18 -20.77
N ALA A 184 12.10 8.47 -19.66
CA ALA A 184 11.88 9.02 -18.33
C ALA A 184 12.97 8.54 -17.38
N MET A 185 13.40 9.43 -16.49
CA MET A 185 14.22 9.07 -15.35
C MET A 185 13.46 9.44 -14.08
N THR A 186 13.26 8.49 -13.18
CA THR A 186 12.48 8.69 -11.97
C THR A 186 13.00 7.84 -10.82
N SER A 187 12.70 8.24 -9.58
CA SER A 187 12.92 7.37 -8.43
C SER A 187 12.00 6.13 -8.49
N ILE A 188 12.41 5.07 -7.82
CA ILE A 188 11.62 3.83 -7.72
C ILE A 188 10.21 4.14 -7.17
N ASP A 189 10.11 5.03 -6.19
CA ASP A 189 8.82 5.42 -5.59
C ASP A 189 7.85 6.07 -6.58
N ARG A 190 8.36 6.67 -7.66
CA ARG A 190 7.57 7.34 -8.70
C ARG A 190 7.42 6.54 -9.98
N LEU A 191 8.13 5.44 -10.09
CA LEU A 191 8.08 4.56 -11.27
C LEU A 191 6.64 4.24 -11.66
N ASN A 192 5.80 3.93 -10.68
CA ASN A 192 4.40 3.62 -10.88
C ASN A 192 3.61 4.76 -11.56
N PHE A 193 3.85 6.00 -11.16
CA PHE A 193 3.23 7.18 -11.78
C PHE A 193 3.71 7.38 -13.23
N VAL A 194 5.01 7.25 -13.47
CA VAL A 194 5.60 7.42 -14.80
C VAL A 194 5.09 6.35 -15.77
N LEU A 195 5.02 5.10 -15.34
CA LEU A 195 4.46 4.00 -16.15
C LEU A 195 2.97 4.23 -16.45
N LYS A 196 2.19 4.73 -15.48
CA LYS A 196 0.80 5.11 -15.73
C LYS A 196 0.69 6.18 -16.82
N ARG A 197 1.47 7.25 -16.72
CA ARG A 197 1.50 8.33 -17.73
C ARG A 197 1.89 7.83 -19.10
N ALA A 198 2.87 6.91 -19.17
CA ALA A 198 3.26 6.29 -20.43
C ALA A 198 2.10 5.51 -21.07
N ILE A 199 1.36 4.73 -20.27
CA ILE A 199 0.18 3.97 -20.74
C ILE A 199 -0.92 4.93 -21.22
N ASP A 200 -1.27 5.94 -20.41
CA ASP A 200 -2.30 6.95 -20.75
C ASP A 200 -1.97 7.70 -22.04
N PHE A 201 -0.68 7.84 -22.36
CA PHE A 201 -0.22 8.48 -23.59
C PHE A 201 -0.39 7.60 -24.85
N ILE A 202 -0.25 6.28 -24.69
CA ILE A 202 -0.29 5.31 -25.79
C ILE A 202 -1.73 4.87 -26.11
N SER A 203 -2.60 4.92 -25.09
CA SER A 203 -4.02 4.54 -25.21
C SER A 203 -4.80 5.59 -25.97
#